data_9ad75d0d65c99b3895c9d8e91fc92d5d
#
_entry.id   9ad75d0d65c99b3895c9d8e91fc92d5d
#
_cell.length_a   1.000
_cell.length_b   1.000
_cell.length_c   1.000
_cell.angle_alpha   90.00
_cell.angle_beta   90.00
_cell.angle_gamma   90.00
#
_symmetry.space_group_name_H-M   'P 1'
#
loop_
_entity.id
_entity.type
_entity.pdbx_description
1 polymer ?
#
loop_
_entity_poly.entity_id
_entity_poly.type
_entity_poly.pdbx_seq_one_letter_code
_entity_poly.pdbx_strand_id
1 'polypeptide(L)'
;FNEVEERLDQVTEFVRILQEEDNFPAQYFFDVRPSLKRIRVEGMYLDEQELFDLRRSLETIRDIVRFLQKSENEEEEETTSPYPCLKRLAGDITVFPQLIGKINGILSPYGKIKDNASAELARIRRELASTMGSISRSLNSILRNAQSEGVVDKDVTPTMRDGRLVIPVAPALKRKIKGIVHD
;
A
#
# COMPACT_ATOMS: atom_id res chain seq x y z
N PHE A 1 1.43 -45.03 9.38
CA PHE A 1 1.23 -44.72 10.81
C PHE A 1 2.03 -43.48 11.21
N ASN A 2 3.33 -43.42 10.99
CA ASN A 2 4.22 -42.33 11.36
C ASN A 2 3.75 -40.93 10.80
N GLU A 3 3.24 -40.88 9.56
CA GLU A 3 2.79 -39.63 8.96
C GLU A 3 1.50 -39.11 9.64
N VAL A 4 0.62 -40.01 10.04
CA VAL A 4 -0.63 -39.58 10.76
C VAL A 4 -0.29 -39.10 12.17
N GLU A 5 0.63 -39.76 12.85
CA GLU A 5 1.12 -39.38 14.17
C GLU A 5 1.78 -38.00 14.11
N GLU A 6 2.68 -37.77 13.16
CA GLU A 6 3.30 -36.46 12.98
C GLU A 6 2.31 -35.33 12.70
N ARG A 7 1.25 -35.58 11.91
CA ARG A 7 0.20 -34.58 11.69
C ARG A 7 -0.64 -34.31 12.92
N LEU A 8 -0.90 -35.32 13.75
CA LEU A 8 -1.58 -35.14 15.03
C LEU A 8 -0.74 -34.32 15.99
N ASP A 9 0.57 -34.55 16.05
CA ASP A 9 1.50 -33.77 16.87
C ASP A 9 1.54 -32.31 16.40
N GLN A 10 1.62 -32.07 15.09
CA GLN A 10 1.57 -30.71 14.52
C GLN A 10 0.26 -29.98 14.91
N VAL A 11 -0.88 -30.66 14.86
CA VAL A 11 -2.17 -30.09 15.28
C VAL A 11 -2.17 -29.81 16.76
N THR A 12 -1.65 -30.72 17.59
CA THR A 12 -1.57 -30.57 19.04
C THR A 12 -0.70 -29.37 19.43
N GLU A 13 0.49 -29.24 18.80
CA GLU A 13 1.36 -28.06 18.98
C GLU A 13 0.66 -26.76 18.57
N PHE A 14 -0.09 -26.77 17.46
CA PHE A 14 -0.80 -25.56 17.01
C PHE A 14 -1.96 -25.18 17.92
N VAL A 15 -2.71 -26.15 18.44
CA VAL A 15 -3.75 -25.92 19.45
C VAL A 15 -3.14 -25.30 20.71
N ARG A 16 -1.96 -25.79 21.13
CA ARG A 16 -1.24 -25.24 22.26
C ARG A 16 -0.82 -23.78 21.99
N ILE A 17 -0.29 -23.46 20.81
CA ILE A 17 0.01 -22.08 20.43
C ILE A 17 -1.24 -21.18 20.56
N LEU A 18 -2.39 -21.64 20.06
CA LEU A 18 -3.63 -20.86 20.12
C LEU A 18 -4.15 -20.63 21.54
N GLN A 19 -3.77 -21.48 22.49
CA GLN A 19 -4.18 -21.39 23.89
C GLN A 19 -3.20 -20.60 24.77
N GLU A 20 -1.92 -20.67 24.47
CA GLU A 20 -0.85 -20.15 25.33
C GLU A 20 -0.18 -18.87 24.78
N GLU A 21 -0.32 -18.58 23.46
CA GLU A 21 0.41 -17.51 22.80
C GLU A 21 -0.52 -16.42 22.27
N ASP A 22 -0.57 -15.29 22.97
CA ASP A 22 -1.39 -14.13 22.58
C ASP A 22 -0.90 -13.44 21.30
N ASN A 23 0.38 -13.63 20.93
CA ASN A 23 1.06 -12.88 19.85
C ASN A 23 1.44 -13.74 18.65
N PHE A 24 0.80 -14.88 18.43
CA PHE A 24 1.08 -15.67 17.23
C PHE A 24 0.69 -14.89 15.97
N PRO A 25 1.60 -14.71 14.99
CA PRO A 25 1.40 -13.84 13.82
C PRO A 25 0.50 -14.49 12.75
N ALA A 26 -0.74 -14.82 13.10
CA ALA A 26 -1.73 -15.47 12.21
C ALA A 26 -2.58 -14.46 11.42
N GLN A 27 -2.01 -13.31 11.02
CA GLN A 27 -2.75 -12.27 10.32
C GLN A 27 -2.33 -12.22 8.84
N TYR A 28 -3.25 -11.77 7.96
CA TYR A 28 -2.93 -11.40 6.59
C TYR A 28 -2.43 -12.55 5.68
N PHE A 29 -3.24 -13.58 5.55
CA PHE A 29 -3.04 -14.63 4.55
C PHE A 29 -3.82 -14.29 3.27
N PHE A 30 -3.09 -13.87 2.24
CA PHE A 30 -3.67 -13.58 0.93
C PHE A 30 -3.21 -14.61 -0.09
N ASP A 31 -4.12 -15.07 -0.97
CA ASP A 31 -3.71 -15.91 -2.08
C ASP A 31 -3.11 -15.06 -3.21
N VAL A 32 -1.81 -14.87 -3.16
CA VAL A 32 -1.04 -14.10 -4.17
C VAL A 32 -0.63 -14.93 -5.40
N ARG A 33 -0.93 -16.23 -5.43
CA ARG A 33 -0.54 -17.14 -6.53
C ARG A 33 -1.09 -16.72 -7.90
N PRO A 34 -2.35 -16.27 -8.05
CA PRO A 34 -2.86 -15.80 -9.32
C PRO A 34 -2.07 -14.59 -9.86
N SER A 35 -1.80 -13.61 -9.01
CA SER A 35 -1.03 -12.41 -9.35
C SER A 35 0.41 -12.74 -9.73
N LEU A 36 1.07 -13.61 -8.97
CA LEU A 36 2.42 -14.09 -9.27
C LEU A 36 2.49 -14.91 -10.57
N LYS A 37 1.44 -15.67 -10.90
CA LYS A 37 1.36 -16.38 -12.18
C LYS A 37 1.22 -15.40 -13.35
N ARG A 38 0.42 -14.36 -13.19
CA ARG A 38 0.16 -13.34 -14.22
C ARG A 38 1.42 -12.55 -14.57
N ILE A 39 2.21 -12.14 -13.58
CA ILE A 39 3.43 -11.33 -13.81
C ILE A 39 4.60 -12.12 -14.43
N ARG A 40 4.46 -13.42 -14.66
CA ARG A 40 5.45 -14.19 -15.46
C ARG A 40 5.43 -13.78 -16.92
N VAL A 41 4.34 -13.17 -17.39
CA VAL A 41 4.24 -12.66 -18.75
C VAL A 41 4.93 -11.29 -18.81
N GLU A 42 5.82 -11.12 -19.79
CA GLU A 42 6.56 -9.88 -19.98
C GLU A 42 5.62 -8.69 -20.18
N GLY A 43 5.92 -7.56 -19.55
CA GLY A 43 5.09 -6.35 -19.56
C GLY A 43 3.96 -6.34 -18.53
N MET A 44 3.72 -7.45 -17.82
CA MET A 44 2.75 -7.47 -16.72
C MET A 44 3.39 -7.04 -15.41
N TYR A 45 2.59 -6.42 -14.55
CA TYR A 45 3.02 -5.92 -13.24
C TYR A 45 1.95 -6.18 -12.17
N LEU A 46 2.35 -6.09 -10.91
CA LEU A 46 1.43 -6.07 -9.77
C LEU A 46 0.88 -4.67 -9.60
N ASP A 47 -0.41 -4.53 -9.38
CA ASP A 47 -0.97 -3.27 -8.95
C ASP A 47 -0.63 -2.93 -7.49
N GLU A 48 -1.06 -1.77 -7.01
CA GLU A 48 -0.76 -1.27 -5.67
C GLU A 48 -1.27 -2.22 -4.58
N GLN A 49 -2.49 -2.74 -4.74
CA GLN A 49 -3.11 -3.65 -3.79
C GLN A 49 -2.45 -5.03 -3.81
N GLU A 50 -2.20 -5.59 -4.98
CA GLU A 50 -1.53 -6.89 -5.14
C GLU A 50 -0.12 -6.88 -4.55
N LEU A 51 0.63 -5.78 -4.74
CA LEU A 51 1.96 -5.62 -4.16
C LEU A 51 1.90 -5.48 -2.63
N PHE A 52 0.87 -4.81 -2.12
CA PHE A 52 0.61 -4.69 -0.69
C PHE A 52 0.26 -6.03 -0.04
N ASP A 53 -0.62 -6.82 -0.67
CA ASP A 53 -1.01 -8.13 -0.20
C ASP A 53 0.16 -9.13 -0.23
N LEU A 54 1.00 -9.07 -1.28
CA LEU A 54 2.24 -9.83 -1.34
C LEU A 54 3.18 -9.48 -0.17
N ARG A 55 3.40 -8.19 0.11
CA ARG A 55 4.22 -7.75 1.24
C ARG A 55 3.72 -8.32 2.55
N ARG A 56 2.41 -8.16 2.84
CA ARG A 56 1.80 -8.62 4.09
C ARG A 56 1.91 -10.13 4.24
N SER A 57 1.67 -10.88 3.17
CA SER A 57 1.82 -12.34 3.17
C SER A 57 3.26 -12.77 3.44
N LEU A 58 4.25 -12.11 2.82
CA LEU A 58 5.66 -12.39 3.05
C LEU A 58 6.11 -12.04 4.48
N GLU A 59 5.60 -10.93 5.04
CA GLU A 59 5.86 -10.53 6.42
C GLU A 59 5.26 -11.55 7.39
N THR A 60 4.02 -11.98 7.18
CA THR A 60 3.37 -13.01 8.00
C THR A 60 4.15 -14.33 7.96
N ILE A 61 4.55 -14.81 6.78
CA ILE A 61 5.36 -16.03 6.66
C ILE A 61 6.69 -15.89 7.40
N ARG A 62 7.39 -14.78 7.22
CA ARG A 62 8.66 -14.51 7.95
C ARG A 62 8.46 -14.56 9.46
N ASP A 63 7.40 -13.94 9.94
CA ASP A 63 7.15 -13.79 11.38
C ASP A 63 6.71 -15.13 12.01
N ILE A 64 5.94 -15.96 11.28
CA ILE A 64 5.63 -17.33 11.68
C ILE A 64 6.92 -18.19 11.76
N VAL A 65 7.75 -18.14 10.73
CA VAL A 65 9.00 -18.90 10.72
C VAL A 65 9.91 -18.48 11.87
N ARG A 66 10.01 -17.17 12.15
CA ARG A 66 10.78 -16.65 13.29
C ARG A 66 10.21 -17.12 14.63
N PHE A 67 8.89 -17.08 14.77
CA PHE A 67 8.22 -17.55 15.99
C PHE A 67 8.53 -19.01 16.27
N LEU A 68 8.40 -19.88 15.28
CA LEU A 68 8.65 -21.31 15.41
C LEU A 68 10.15 -21.66 15.60
N GLN A 69 11.05 -20.79 15.13
CA GLN A 69 12.50 -20.94 15.32
C GLN A 69 13.00 -20.42 16.67
N LYS A 70 12.18 -19.67 17.41
CA LYS A 70 12.55 -19.23 18.75
C LYS A 70 12.79 -20.40 19.66
N SER A 71 13.85 -20.31 20.46
CA SER A 71 14.21 -21.25 21.50
C SER A 71 13.76 -20.68 22.84
N GLU A 72 13.30 -21.51 23.77
CA GLU A 72 12.85 -21.05 25.09
C GLU A 72 14.00 -20.49 25.95
N ASN A 73 15.26 -20.93 25.74
CA ASN A 73 16.41 -20.43 26.48
C ASN A 73 17.57 -20.10 25.53
N GLU A 74 17.97 -18.84 25.49
CA GLU A 74 19.18 -18.40 24.75
C GLU A 74 20.49 -18.80 25.48
N GLU A 75 20.41 -19.33 26.69
CA GLU A 75 21.58 -19.60 27.56
C GLU A 75 21.98 -21.08 27.68
N GLU A 76 21.19 -22.04 27.12
CA GLU A 76 21.53 -23.48 27.15
C GLU A 76 21.84 -24.03 25.79
N GLU A 77 22.96 -24.76 25.63
CA GLU A 77 23.44 -25.40 24.39
C GLU A 77 22.51 -26.49 23.82
N GLU A 78 21.50 -26.96 24.57
CA GLU A 78 20.47 -27.91 24.12
C GLU A 78 19.08 -27.27 24.16
N THR A 79 18.83 -26.35 23.24
CA THR A 79 17.55 -25.66 23.15
C THR A 79 16.52 -26.44 22.35
N THR A 80 15.68 -27.17 23.04
CA THR A 80 14.53 -27.83 22.45
C THR A 80 13.46 -26.79 22.16
N SER A 81 13.04 -26.69 20.91
CA SER A 81 11.91 -25.80 20.55
C SER A 81 10.64 -26.30 21.26
N PRO A 82 9.80 -25.40 21.79
CA PRO A 82 8.50 -25.77 22.38
C PRO A 82 7.54 -26.41 21.36
N TYR A 83 7.81 -26.22 20.06
CA TYR A 83 6.98 -26.70 18.95
C TYR A 83 7.84 -27.43 17.90
N PRO A 84 8.44 -28.60 18.21
CA PRO A 84 9.41 -29.27 17.35
C PRO A 84 8.84 -29.76 16.03
N CYS A 85 7.59 -30.21 15.99
CA CYS A 85 6.96 -30.70 14.77
C CYS A 85 6.62 -29.55 13.82
N LEU A 86 6.12 -28.42 14.33
CA LEU A 86 5.89 -27.21 13.55
C LEU A 86 7.20 -26.53 13.10
N LYS A 87 8.22 -26.53 13.94
CA LYS A 87 9.56 -26.05 13.58
C LYS A 87 10.13 -26.83 12.40
N ARG A 88 9.97 -28.16 12.40
CA ARG A 88 10.38 -29.03 11.29
C ARG A 88 9.59 -28.73 10.02
N LEU A 89 8.28 -28.57 10.13
CA LEU A 89 7.41 -28.17 9.02
C LEU A 89 7.81 -26.81 8.42
N ALA A 90 8.24 -25.86 9.26
CA ALA A 90 8.71 -24.55 8.83
C ALA A 90 10.14 -24.54 8.29
N GLY A 91 10.90 -25.61 8.49
CA GLY A 91 12.33 -25.68 8.14
C GLY A 91 12.62 -25.51 6.64
N ASP A 92 11.72 -25.96 5.79
CA ASP A 92 11.83 -25.85 4.33
C ASP A 92 11.29 -24.53 3.76
N ILE A 93 10.73 -23.67 4.60
CA ILE A 93 10.12 -22.40 4.14
C ILE A 93 11.19 -21.34 3.95
N THR A 94 11.35 -20.89 2.71
CA THR A 94 12.25 -19.79 2.38
C THR A 94 11.58 -18.45 2.67
N VAL A 95 12.25 -17.60 3.44
CA VAL A 95 11.84 -16.22 3.70
C VAL A 95 12.62 -15.23 2.83
N PHE A 96 12.00 -14.11 2.48
CA PHE A 96 12.55 -13.14 1.52
C PHE A 96 12.70 -11.73 2.12
N PRO A 97 13.57 -11.52 3.13
CA PRO A 97 13.70 -10.24 3.81
C PRO A 97 14.14 -9.10 2.89
N GLN A 98 15.00 -9.40 1.91
CA GLN A 98 15.45 -8.41 0.93
C GLN A 98 14.30 -7.94 0.02
N LEU A 99 13.41 -8.85 -0.40
CA LEU A 99 12.24 -8.51 -1.20
C LEU A 99 11.26 -7.65 -0.39
N ILE A 100 10.99 -8.03 0.85
CA ILE A 100 10.18 -7.23 1.78
C ILE A 100 10.77 -5.82 1.91
N GLY A 101 12.09 -5.69 2.09
CA GLY A 101 12.78 -4.40 2.16
C GLY A 101 12.62 -3.56 0.90
N LYS A 102 12.72 -4.16 -0.28
CA LYS A 102 12.48 -3.47 -1.58
C LYS A 102 11.04 -2.99 -1.70
N ILE A 103 10.05 -3.82 -1.36
CA ILE A 103 8.64 -3.43 -1.39
C ILE A 103 8.38 -2.31 -0.38
N ASN A 104 8.98 -2.36 0.82
CA ASN A 104 8.89 -1.30 1.82
C ASN A 104 9.53 0.02 1.35
N GLY A 105 10.50 -0.03 0.44
CA GLY A 105 11.03 1.15 -0.24
C GLY A 105 10.00 1.83 -1.16
N ILE A 106 9.10 1.06 -1.76
CA ILE A 106 8.08 1.51 -2.71
C ILE A 106 6.78 1.89 -2.01
N LEU A 107 6.28 1.04 -1.10
CA LEU A 107 5.00 1.22 -0.43
C LEU A 107 5.13 1.87 0.95
N SER A 108 4.15 2.68 1.28
CA SER A 108 3.90 3.17 2.63
C SER A 108 3.36 2.04 3.54
N PRO A 109 3.29 2.22 4.87
CA PRO A 109 2.63 1.27 5.77
C PRO A 109 1.18 0.96 5.40
N TYR A 110 0.49 1.89 4.74
CA TYR A 110 -0.91 1.78 4.33
C TYR A 110 -1.09 1.22 2.92
N GLY A 111 -0.03 0.72 2.28
CA GLY A 111 -0.09 0.13 0.95
C GLY A 111 -0.11 1.14 -0.21
N LYS A 112 0.13 2.44 0.04
CA LYS A 112 0.19 3.46 -1.00
C LYS A 112 1.60 3.64 -1.53
N ILE A 113 1.74 3.84 -2.85
CA ILE A 113 3.04 4.12 -3.47
C ILE A 113 3.58 5.45 -2.93
N LYS A 114 4.78 5.42 -2.36
CA LYS A 114 5.46 6.60 -1.82
C LYS A 114 5.81 7.58 -2.92
N ASP A 115 5.80 8.88 -2.59
CA ASP A 115 6.18 9.94 -3.53
C ASP A 115 7.62 9.79 -4.03
N ASN A 116 8.48 9.23 -3.22
CA ASN A 116 9.89 9.00 -3.50
C ASN A 116 10.22 7.54 -3.86
N ALA A 117 9.22 6.74 -4.26
CA ALA A 117 9.42 5.35 -4.68
C ALA A 117 10.41 5.23 -5.86
N SER A 118 10.48 6.25 -6.71
CA SER A 118 11.57 6.44 -7.68
C SER A 118 11.88 7.93 -7.86
N ALA A 119 13.09 8.25 -8.29
CA ALA A 119 13.49 9.62 -8.57
C ALA A 119 12.60 10.28 -9.65
N GLU A 120 12.22 9.50 -10.67
CA GLU A 120 11.35 9.96 -11.75
C GLU A 120 9.93 10.26 -11.26
N LEU A 121 9.34 9.36 -10.46
CA LEU A 121 8.03 9.59 -9.85
C LEU A 121 8.03 10.85 -8.97
N ALA A 122 9.07 11.02 -8.16
CA ALA A 122 9.23 12.21 -7.32
C ALA A 122 9.34 13.51 -8.15
N ARG A 123 10.02 13.45 -9.31
CA ARG A 123 10.10 14.57 -10.25
C ARG A 123 8.72 14.89 -10.83
N ILE A 124 8.05 13.89 -11.39
CA ILE A 124 6.72 14.05 -12.01
C ILE A 124 5.71 14.61 -11.00
N ARG A 125 5.65 14.06 -9.79
CA ARG A 125 4.71 14.54 -8.76
C ARG A 125 4.99 15.99 -8.34
N ARG A 126 6.27 16.39 -8.24
CA ARG A 126 6.64 17.79 -7.96
C ARG A 126 6.24 18.72 -9.09
N GLU A 127 6.48 18.34 -10.33
CA GLU A 127 6.07 19.12 -11.51
C GLU A 127 4.55 19.27 -11.57
N LEU A 128 3.82 18.18 -11.33
CA LEU A 128 2.35 18.21 -11.27
C LEU A 128 1.86 19.17 -10.19
N ALA A 129 2.38 19.07 -8.96
CA ALA A 129 2.00 19.95 -7.86
C ALA A 129 2.34 21.42 -8.16
N SER A 130 3.51 21.71 -8.74
CA SER A 130 3.90 23.04 -9.16
C SER A 130 2.97 23.61 -10.23
N THR A 131 2.64 22.81 -11.24
CA THR A 131 1.72 23.21 -12.32
C THR A 131 0.32 23.47 -11.79
N MET A 132 -0.23 22.61 -10.95
CA MET A 132 -1.52 22.81 -10.29
C MET A 132 -1.54 24.07 -9.44
N GLY A 133 -0.45 24.32 -8.70
CA GLY A 133 -0.30 25.56 -7.91
C GLY A 133 -0.26 26.83 -8.79
N SER A 134 0.37 26.76 -9.96
CA SER A 134 0.41 27.89 -10.90
C SER A 134 -0.96 28.15 -11.53
N ILE A 135 -1.68 27.11 -11.92
CA ILE A 135 -3.05 27.18 -12.45
C ILE A 135 -3.98 27.80 -11.40
N SER A 136 -3.93 27.34 -10.15
CA SER A 136 -4.73 27.86 -9.06
C SER A 136 -4.48 29.36 -8.81
N ARG A 137 -3.22 29.78 -8.84
CA ARG A 137 -2.87 31.21 -8.70
C ARG A 137 -3.40 32.06 -9.84
N SER A 138 -3.22 31.59 -11.09
CA SER A 138 -3.75 32.29 -12.27
C SER A 138 -5.26 32.40 -12.24
N LEU A 139 -5.95 31.32 -11.89
CA LEU A 139 -7.41 31.30 -11.81
C LEU A 139 -7.93 32.24 -10.70
N ASN A 140 -7.29 32.25 -9.54
CA ASN A 140 -7.63 33.16 -8.45
C ASN A 140 -7.40 34.64 -8.83
N SER A 141 -6.38 34.95 -9.63
CA SER A 141 -6.15 36.27 -10.17
C SER A 141 -7.29 36.70 -11.12
N ILE A 142 -7.68 35.81 -12.05
CA ILE A 142 -8.79 36.03 -12.96
C ILE A 142 -10.11 36.23 -12.18
N LEU A 143 -10.35 35.39 -11.17
CA LEU A 143 -11.54 35.49 -10.33
C LEU A 143 -11.61 36.83 -9.61
N ARG A 144 -10.52 37.27 -8.97
CA ARG A 144 -10.46 38.58 -8.27
C ARG A 144 -10.75 39.76 -9.21
N ASN A 145 -10.19 39.73 -10.42
CA ASN A 145 -10.46 40.74 -11.42
C ASN A 145 -11.94 40.74 -11.83
N ALA A 146 -12.52 39.56 -12.11
CA ALA A 146 -13.93 39.43 -12.45
C ALA A 146 -14.88 39.86 -11.31
N GLN A 147 -14.50 39.61 -10.05
CA GLN A 147 -15.23 40.09 -8.87
C GLN A 147 -15.14 41.61 -8.72
N SER A 148 -13.97 42.21 -8.97
CA SER A 148 -13.79 43.66 -8.91
C SER A 148 -14.56 44.39 -10.00
N GLU A 149 -14.74 43.76 -11.16
CA GLU A 149 -15.53 44.28 -12.28
C GLU A 149 -17.05 44.00 -12.15
N GLY A 150 -17.48 43.31 -11.08
CA GLY A 150 -18.88 42.93 -10.86
C GLY A 150 -19.42 41.89 -11.85
N VAL A 151 -18.52 41.11 -12.51
CA VAL A 151 -18.89 40.07 -13.45
C VAL A 151 -19.18 38.74 -12.74
N VAL A 152 -18.57 38.55 -11.58
CA VAL A 152 -18.76 37.38 -10.70
C VAL A 152 -19.00 37.87 -9.30
N ASP A 153 -19.89 37.24 -8.55
CA ASP A 153 -20.20 37.60 -7.18
C ASP A 153 -18.99 37.35 -6.25
N LYS A 154 -18.90 38.13 -5.17
CA LYS A 154 -17.76 38.14 -4.24
C LYS A 154 -17.60 36.83 -3.46
N ASP A 155 -18.64 36.06 -3.30
CA ASP A 155 -18.71 34.78 -2.58
C ASP A 155 -18.39 33.58 -3.47
N VAL A 156 -18.29 33.79 -4.78
CA VAL A 156 -17.90 32.70 -5.73
C VAL A 156 -16.46 32.27 -5.52
N THR A 157 -16.27 30.98 -5.48
CA THR A 157 -14.95 30.31 -5.43
C THR A 157 -14.76 29.38 -6.61
N PRO A 158 -13.50 29.14 -7.05
CA PRO A 158 -13.23 28.14 -8.07
C PRO A 158 -13.68 26.76 -7.61
N THR A 159 -14.27 26.00 -8.50
CA THR A 159 -14.71 24.62 -8.25
C THR A 159 -14.02 23.66 -9.21
N MET A 160 -13.96 22.38 -8.81
CA MET A 160 -13.44 21.32 -9.67
C MET A 160 -14.59 20.67 -10.44
N ARG A 161 -14.53 20.66 -11.77
CA ARG A 161 -15.47 19.98 -12.64
C ARG A 161 -14.71 19.16 -13.67
N ASP A 162 -14.96 17.86 -13.75
CA ASP A 162 -14.28 16.93 -14.66
C ASP A 162 -12.74 17.05 -14.68
N GLY A 163 -12.15 17.18 -13.49
CA GLY A 163 -10.71 17.34 -13.32
C GLY A 163 -10.14 18.69 -13.71
N ARG A 164 -11.00 19.70 -13.96
CA ARG A 164 -10.63 21.09 -14.33
C ARG A 164 -11.11 22.07 -13.29
N LEU A 165 -10.27 23.04 -12.98
CA LEU A 165 -10.68 24.17 -12.16
C LEU A 165 -11.51 25.15 -13.02
N VAL A 166 -12.71 25.46 -12.58
CA VAL A 166 -13.65 26.34 -13.28
C VAL A 166 -14.17 27.43 -12.35
N ILE A 167 -14.57 28.56 -12.94
CA ILE A 167 -15.25 29.66 -12.25
C ILE A 167 -16.71 29.64 -12.71
N PRO A 168 -17.70 29.50 -11.79
CA PRO A 168 -19.10 29.63 -12.16
C PRO A 168 -19.40 31.10 -12.52
N VAL A 169 -20.01 31.28 -13.69
CA VAL A 169 -20.35 32.63 -14.24
C VAL A 169 -21.79 32.62 -14.69
N ALA A 170 -22.52 33.70 -14.39
CA ALA A 170 -23.90 33.90 -14.87
C ALA A 170 -23.94 33.88 -16.41
N PRO A 171 -24.91 33.19 -17.04
CA PRO A 171 -24.97 33.04 -18.51
C PRO A 171 -24.93 34.36 -19.29
N ALA A 172 -25.53 35.43 -18.73
CA ALA A 172 -25.55 36.75 -19.33
C ALA A 172 -24.16 37.45 -19.37
N LEU A 173 -23.24 37.03 -18.47
CA LEU A 173 -21.92 37.64 -18.29
C LEU A 173 -20.78 36.79 -18.85
N LYS A 174 -21.08 35.62 -19.41
CA LYS A 174 -20.07 34.65 -19.91
C LYS A 174 -19.11 35.24 -20.97
N ARG A 175 -19.52 36.27 -21.71
CA ARG A 175 -18.68 36.90 -22.75
C ARG A 175 -17.68 37.93 -22.17
N LYS A 176 -17.86 38.34 -20.90
CA LYS A 176 -16.97 39.31 -20.24
C LYS A 176 -15.69 38.69 -19.68
N ILE A 177 -15.63 37.37 -19.52
CA ILE A 177 -14.45 36.63 -19.08
C ILE A 177 -13.89 35.88 -20.27
N LYS A 178 -12.58 36.02 -20.51
CA LYS A 178 -11.88 35.22 -21.53
C LYS A 178 -11.68 33.79 -21.00
N GLY A 179 -12.24 32.83 -21.66
CA GLY A 179 -12.12 31.42 -21.29
C GLY A 179 -12.93 30.48 -22.18
N ILE A 180 -12.84 29.20 -21.90
CA ILE A 180 -13.64 28.16 -22.54
C ILE A 180 -14.84 27.89 -21.64
N VAL A 181 -16.03 27.91 -22.22
CA VAL A 181 -17.26 27.58 -21.51
C VAL A 181 -17.37 26.06 -21.40
N HIS A 182 -17.56 25.58 -20.18
CA HIS A 182 -17.88 24.19 -19.85
C HIS A 182 -19.30 24.16 -19.32
N ASP A 183 -20.19 23.50 -20.04
CA ASP A 183 -21.60 23.33 -19.65
C ASP A 183 -21.78 22.21 -18.63
#